data_4005b6b8737feb8eb3ab7d5cff0eaf6f
#
_entry.id   4005b6b8737feb8eb3ab7d5cff0eaf6f
#
_cell.length_a   1.000
_cell.length_b   1.000
_cell.length_c   1.000
_cell.angle_alpha   90.00
_cell.angle_beta   90.00
_cell.angle_gamma   90.00
#
_symmetry.space_group_name_H-M   'P 1'
#
loop_
_entity.id
_entity.type
_entity.pdbx_description
1 polymer ?
#
loop_
_entity_poly.entity_id
_entity_poly.type
_entity_poly.pdbx_seq_one_letter_code
_entity_poly.pdbx_strand_id
1 'polypeptide(L)'
;MSSGHSVLPATMRAARFHGPGDLRVERVPVPRPGPGELLVEVAAAATNGTDAKSLRRGHPVLLPDPPCGFGHEWAGTVAALGDGVERFDVGDRVTGANSAPCGRCRSCARGEPSRCTDLPPYLNGAYAEYLLLPARLVAANVVAVPDGMAMELAALVQTVACCVHGAEIAGSGPGTTVAVLGLGPIGLGLVAACSARGARVLGVGRRRAERLRLARAFGAEAAVADVGELAGLTDGEGPDVVVEAVGQPQAWSQAVAAVRRGGTVVLFGGLPRADVPLDPYRIHYHELTLRGSYHHTPAAIREALALLAGGAYPFSELLTHTYPLERVAEPLAQAAGLADPDDRLLKAVVRP
;
A
#
# COMPACT_ATOMS: atom_id res chain seq x y z
N MET A 1 -1.45 37.86 -16.49
CA MET A 1 -1.33 37.82 -15.03
C MET A 1 -0.04 37.04 -14.74
N SER A 2 0.93 37.68 -14.10
CA SER A 2 2.28 37.13 -13.88
C SER A 2 2.18 35.88 -13.01
N SER A 3 2.47 34.70 -13.55
CA SER A 3 2.65 33.47 -12.82
C SER A 3 3.89 33.62 -11.93
N GLY A 4 3.67 33.92 -10.65
CA GLY A 4 4.73 33.93 -9.66
C GLY A 4 5.33 32.52 -9.54
N HIS A 5 6.39 32.27 -10.30
CA HIS A 5 7.21 31.08 -10.11
C HIS A 5 7.87 31.22 -8.73
N SER A 6 7.38 30.49 -7.75
CA SER A 6 8.07 30.38 -6.47
C SER A 6 9.47 29.83 -6.75
N VAL A 7 10.50 30.59 -6.37
CA VAL A 7 11.88 30.16 -6.56
C VAL A 7 12.13 28.97 -5.64
N LEU A 8 12.39 27.80 -6.23
CA LEU A 8 12.69 26.59 -5.46
C LEU A 8 13.92 26.82 -4.56
N PRO A 9 13.90 26.35 -3.32
CA PRO A 9 15.07 26.44 -2.43
C PRO A 9 16.23 25.61 -2.97
N ALA A 10 17.46 25.98 -2.59
CA ALA A 10 18.65 25.25 -3.02
C ALA A 10 18.77 23.87 -2.35
N THR A 11 18.28 23.76 -1.11
CA THR A 11 18.34 22.54 -0.29
C THR A 11 16.99 22.28 0.37
N MET A 12 16.74 21.03 0.70
CA MET A 12 15.54 20.54 1.39
C MET A 12 15.92 19.59 2.53
N ARG A 13 15.00 19.38 3.47
CA ARG A 13 15.09 18.30 4.45
C ARG A 13 14.56 17.02 3.83
N ALA A 14 15.25 15.92 4.05
CA ALA A 14 14.83 14.59 3.59
C ALA A 14 15.31 13.50 4.54
N ALA A 15 14.47 12.50 4.78
CA ALA A 15 14.87 11.29 5.48
C ALA A 15 15.73 10.41 4.56
N ARG A 16 16.93 10.07 5.05
CA ARG A 16 17.91 9.25 4.35
C ARG A 16 18.16 7.97 5.11
N PHE A 17 18.00 6.84 4.42
CA PHE A 17 18.32 5.53 4.95
C PHE A 17 19.82 5.24 4.75
N HIS A 18 20.53 5.06 5.84
CA HIS A 18 21.99 4.76 5.86
C HIS A 18 22.27 3.26 6.01
N GLY A 19 21.30 2.50 6.53
CA GLY A 19 21.40 1.06 6.77
C GLY A 19 20.33 0.59 7.76
N PRO A 20 20.27 -0.70 8.05
CA PRO A 20 19.29 -1.25 8.99
C PRO A 20 19.33 -0.54 10.36
N GLY A 21 18.19 0.00 10.77
CA GLY A 21 18.02 0.79 12.00
C GLY A 21 18.52 2.23 11.92
N ASP A 22 19.11 2.67 10.82
CA ASP A 22 19.71 4.00 10.68
C ASP A 22 18.96 4.84 9.64
N LEU A 23 18.03 5.68 10.10
CA LEU A 23 17.28 6.65 9.32
C LEU A 23 17.51 8.04 9.88
N ARG A 24 18.03 8.94 9.07
CA ARG A 24 18.41 10.31 9.48
C ARG A 24 17.71 11.34 8.62
N VAL A 25 17.31 12.47 9.22
CA VAL A 25 16.84 13.64 8.46
C VAL A 25 18.02 14.55 8.19
N GLU A 26 18.27 14.81 6.93
CA GLU A 26 19.42 15.57 6.45
C GLU A 26 19.01 16.69 5.51
N ARG A 27 19.88 17.67 5.31
CA ARG A 27 19.76 18.65 4.24
C ARG A 27 20.42 18.12 2.98
N VAL A 28 19.65 18.04 1.91
CA VAL A 28 20.09 17.59 0.58
C VAL A 28 19.71 18.62 -0.48
N PRO A 29 20.39 18.67 -1.64
CA PRO A 29 19.96 19.53 -2.75
C PRO A 29 18.53 19.21 -3.18
N VAL A 30 17.76 20.24 -3.53
CA VAL A 30 16.45 20.04 -4.20
C VAL A 30 16.72 19.59 -5.63
N PRO A 31 16.18 18.43 -6.06
CA PRO A 31 16.37 17.95 -7.42
C PRO A 31 15.65 18.84 -8.42
N ARG A 32 16.14 18.88 -9.66
CA ARG A 32 15.48 19.58 -10.76
C ARG A 32 14.85 18.54 -11.71
N PRO A 33 13.58 18.72 -12.11
CA PRO A 33 12.96 17.77 -13.03
C PRO A 33 13.59 17.86 -14.43
N GLY A 34 13.96 16.68 -14.97
CA GLY A 34 14.33 16.50 -16.35
C GLY A 34 13.12 16.28 -17.27
N PRO A 35 13.30 16.01 -18.56
CA PRO A 35 12.20 15.82 -19.50
C PRO A 35 11.20 14.75 -19.05
N GLY A 36 9.93 15.08 -19.02
CA GLY A 36 8.83 14.22 -18.59
C GLY A 36 8.70 14.01 -17.07
N GLU A 37 9.59 14.56 -16.26
CA GLU A 37 9.58 14.42 -14.80
C GLU A 37 8.76 15.53 -14.12
N LEU A 38 8.33 15.28 -12.88
CA LEU A 38 7.70 16.27 -12.01
C LEU A 38 8.50 16.41 -10.71
N LEU A 39 8.61 17.63 -10.21
CA LEU A 39 8.96 17.89 -8.82
C LEU A 39 7.68 18.21 -8.04
N VAL A 40 7.45 17.47 -6.96
CA VAL A 40 6.28 17.66 -6.08
C VAL A 40 6.75 18.16 -4.73
N GLU A 41 6.15 19.25 -4.23
CA GLU A 41 6.22 19.65 -2.84
C GLU A 41 5.30 18.72 -2.04
N VAL A 42 5.87 17.93 -1.13
CA VAL A 42 5.13 16.89 -0.39
C VAL A 42 4.31 17.55 0.72
N ALA A 43 3.01 17.40 0.65
CA ALA A 43 2.10 17.88 1.69
C ALA A 43 1.87 16.83 2.79
N ALA A 44 1.87 15.56 2.42
CA ALA A 44 1.72 14.43 3.33
C ALA A 44 2.38 13.17 2.77
N ALA A 45 3.06 12.43 3.63
CA ALA A 45 3.51 11.08 3.37
C ALA A 45 2.94 10.14 4.43
N ALA A 46 2.70 8.88 4.10
CA ALA A 46 2.15 7.91 5.05
C ALA A 46 3.14 6.77 5.30
N THR A 47 3.21 6.28 6.55
CA THR A 47 4.06 5.15 6.90
C THR A 47 3.46 3.84 6.39
N ASN A 48 4.31 2.90 6.01
CA ASN A 48 3.92 1.61 5.46
C ASN A 48 4.64 0.46 6.17
N GLY A 49 4.02 -0.70 6.23
CA GLY A 49 4.65 -1.91 6.77
C GLY A 49 5.90 -2.35 6.00
N THR A 50 5.99 -2.01 4.71
CA THR A 50 7.20 -2.23 3.90
C THR A 50 8.34 -1.31 4.37
N ASP A 51 8.05 -0.03 4.67
CA ASP A 51 9.04 0.90 5.20
C ASP A 51 9.56 0.41 6.55
N ALA A 52 8.67 0.00 7.45
CA ALA A 52 9.06 -0.55 8.75
C ALA A 52 9.96 -1.80 8.61
N LYS A 53 9.58 -2.74 7.74
CA LYS A 53 10.40 -3.93 7.45
C LYS A 53 11.74 -3.54 6.82
N SER A 54 11.76 -2.55 5.94
CA SER A 54 12.96 -2.07 5.25
C SER A 54 13.89 -1.31 6.19
N LEU A 55 13.35 -0.53 7.14
CA LEU A 55 14.15 0.09 8.20
C LEU A 55 14.84 -0.97 9.06
N ARG A 56 14.14 -2.06 9.40
CA ARG A 56 14.69 -3.11 10.26
C ARG A 56 15.81 -3.92 9.61
N ARG A 57 15.73 -4.23 8.30
CA ARG A 57 16.60 -5.23 7.65
C ARG A 57 17.22 -4.80 6.32
N GLY A 58 16.93 -3.58 5.86
CA GLY A 58 17.21 -3.15 4.50
C GLY A 58 16.26 -3.80 3.48
N HIS A 59 16.40 -3.40 2.23
CA HIS A 59 15.69 -3.98 1.10
C HIS A 59 16.50 -3.82 -0.19
N PRO A 60 17.04 -4.91 -0.77
CA PRO A 60 18.03 -4.81 -1.85
C PRO A 60 17.50 -4.17 -3.14
N VAL A 61 16.17 -4.18 -3.35
CA VAL A 61 15.54 -3.60 -4.55
C VAL A 61 14.97 -2.20 -4.29
N LEU A 62 14.38 -1.96 -3.10
CA LEU A 62 13.83 -0.65 -2.77
C LEU A 62 14.90 0.34 -2.29
N LEU A 63 15.96 -0.15 -1.68
CA LEU A 63 17.03 0.65 -1.06
C LEU A 63 18.41 0.12 -1.50
N PRO A 64 18.70 0.16 -2.82
CA PRO A 64 19.86 -0.53 -3.38
C PRO A 64 21.20 0.06 -2.92
N ASP A 65 21.30 1.39 -2.76
CA ASP A 65 22.54 2.11 -2.56
C ASP A 65 22.43 3.14 -1.41
N PRO A 66 22.49 2.73 -0.14
CA PRO A 66 22.53 3.69 0.96
C PRO A 66 23.80 4.58 0.95
N PRO A 67 23.66 5.89 1.31
CA PRO A 67 22.46 6.55 1.79
C PRO A 67 21.48 6.92 0.67
N CYS A 68 20.22 6.51 0.79
CA CYS A 68 19.17 6.75 -0.21
C CYS A 68 17.91 7.35 0.41
N GLY A 69 17.01 7.87 -0.44
CA GLY A 69 15.70 8.37 -0.01
C GLY A 69 14.84 7.27 0.61
N PHE A 70 13.89 7.64 1.49
CA PHE A 70 13.04 6.69 2.20
C PHE A 70 11.57 7.11 2.17
N GLY A 71 10.65 6.10 2.15
CA GLY A 71 9.22 6.30 2.05
C GLY A 71 8.70 6.30 0.61
N HIS A 72 7.46 5.84 0.42
CA HIS A 72 6.91 5.64 -0.93
C HIS A 72 5.41 5.90 -1.06
N GLU A 73 4.73 6.32 0.01
CA GLU A 73 3.35 6.79 0.00
C GLU A 73 3.34 8.31 0.18
N TRP A 74 2.75 9.04 -0.75
CA TRP A 74 2.86 10.48 -0.82
C TRP A 74 1.64 11.14 -1.47
N ALA A 75 1.40 12.39 -1.11
CA ALA A 75 0.57 13.34 -1.84
C ALA A 75 1.16 14.74 -1.68
N GLY A 76 1.00 15.58 -2.68
CA GLY A 76 1.58 16.92 -2.65
C GLY A 76 1.11 17.80 -3.80
N THR A 77 1.80 18.91 -4.00
CA THR A 77 1.52 19.90 -5.03
C THR A 77 2.67 19.97 -6.03
N VAL A 78 2.37 20.04 -7.31
CA VAL A 78 3.39 20.17 -8.35
C VAL A 78 4.12 21.49 -8.16
N ALA A 79 5.42 21.42 -7.88
CA ALA A 79 6.31 22.57 -7.65
C ALA A 79 7.07 22.99 -8.92
N ALA A 80 7.41 22.00 -9.78
CA ALA A 80 8.06 22.27 -11.07
C ALA A 80 7.79 21.12 -12.05
N LEU A 81 7.87 21.44 -13.33
CA LEU A 81 7.67 20.53 -14.46
C LEU A 81 8.96 20.40 -15.27
N GLY A 82 9.26 19.19 -15.70
CA GLY A 82 10.22 18.95 -16.77
C GLY A 82 9.61 19.17 -18.15
N ASP A 83 10.46 19.33 -19.15
CA ASP A 83 10.01 19.55 -20.53
C ASP A 83 9.11 18.40 -21.02
N GLY A 84 8.07 18.72 -21.78
CA GLY A 84 7.15 17.74 -22.37
C GLY A 84 6.09 17.16 -21.41
N VAL A 85 5.97 17.67 -20.20
CA VAL A 85 4.84 17.35 -19.31
C VAL A 85 3.66 18.25 -19.66
N GLU A 86 2.59 17.65 -20.21
CA GLU A 86 1.38 18.38 -20.66
C GLU A 86 0.14 18.08 -19.79
N ARG A 87 0.22 17.07 -18.90
CA ARG A 87 -0.93 16.58 -18.12
C ARG A 87 -1.15 17.32 -16.80
N PHE A 88 -0.17 18.07 -16.37
CA PHE A 88 -0.17 18.74 -15.08
C PHE A 88 0.39 20.16 -15.21
N ASP A 89 -0.10 21.04 -14.35
CA ASP A 89 0.40 22.39 -14.17
C ASP A 89 1.05 22.57 -12.79
N VAL A 90 1.94 23.58 -12.65
CA VAL A 90 2.45 23.98 -11.33
C VAL A 90 1.27 24.44 -10.47
N GLY A 91 1.19 23.90 -9.26
CA GLY A 91 0.07 24.12 -8.34
C GLY A 91 -0.96 23.00 -8.32
N ASP A 92 -0.91 22.05 -9.26
CA ASP A 92 -1.80 20.89 -9.25
C ASP A 92 -1.56 20.02 -8.03
N ARG A 93 -2.64 19.56 -7.42
CA ARG A 93 -2.62 18.60 -6.33
C ARG A 93 -2.54 17.19 -6.90
N VAL A 94 -1.51 16.45 -6.52
CA VAL A 94 -1.22 15.14 -7.09
C VAL A 94 -0.88 14.09 -6.04
N THR A 95 -1.14 12.85 -6.39
CA THR A 95 -0.69 11.65 -5.67
C THR A 95 -0.36 10.56 -6.69
N GLY A 96 0.13 9.42 -6.24
CA GLY A 96 0.42 8.33 -7.15
C GLY A 96 1.07 7.12 -6.50
N ALA A 97 1.62 6.28 -7.35
CA ALA A 97 2.31 5.06 -6.96
C ALA A 97 3.81 5.26 -6.75
N ASN A 98 4.49 4.16 -6.42
CA ASN A 98 5.95 4.11 -6.32
C ASN A 98 6.61 3.40 -7.50
N SER A 99 5.87 3.00 -8.52
CA SER A 99 6.38 2.42 -9.76
C SER A 99 5.39 2.54 -10.90
N ALA A 100 5.87 2.27 -12.11
CA ALA A 100 5.04 2.18 -13.29
C ALA A 100 5.51 1.05 -14.22
N PRO A 101 4.59 0.31 -14.88
CA PRO A 101 4.96 -0.72 -15.85
C PRO A 101 5.62 -0.11 -17.08
N CYS A 102 6.48 -0.88 -17.73
CA CYS A 102 7.20 -0.39 -18.93
C CYS A 102 6.34 -0.33 -20.20
N GLY A 103 5.15 -0.92 -20.20
CA GLY A 103 4.21 -0.96 -21.33
C GLY A 103 4.62 -1.88 -22.51
N ARG A 104 5.86 -2.39 -22.54
CA ARG A 104 6.44 -3.11 -23.73
C ARG A 104 6.89 -4.54 -23.48
N CYS A 105 7.11 -4.95 -22.23
CA CYS A 105 7.50 -6.33 -21.94
C CYS A 105 6.34 -7.31 -22.19
N ARG A 106 6.66 -8.62 -22.23
CA ARG A 106 5.68 -9.67 -22.50
C ARG A 106 4.49 -9.65 -21.51
N SER A 107 4.73 -9.37 -20.24
CA SER A 107 3.66 -9.27 -19.25
C SER A 107 2.76 -8.06 -19.52
N CYS A 108 3.34 -6.89 -19.81
CA CYS A 108 2.56 -5.70 -20.17
C CYS A 108 1.73 -5.94 -21.45
N ALA A 109 2.30 -6.57 -22.48
CA ALA A 109 1.58 -6.89 -23.72
C ALA A 109 0.42 -7.88 -23.52
N ARG A 110 0.43 -8.67 -22.43
CA ARG A 110 -0.66 -9.57 -22.02
C ARG A 110 -1.70 -8.92 -21.12
N GLY A 111 -1.57 -7.62 -20.82
CA GLY A 111 -2.44 -6.94 -19.87
C GLY A 111 -2.16 -7.27 -18.40
N GLU A 112 -0.96 -7.73 -18.07
CA GLU A 112 -0.51 -8.09 -16.72
C GLU A 112 0.56 -7.09 -16.18
N PRO A 113 0.24 -5.80 -16.04
CA PRO A 113 1.23 -4.77 -15.71
C PRO A 113 1.89 -4.94 -14.32
N SER A 114 1.21 -5.55 -13.36
CA SER A 114 1.80 -5.88 -12.04
C SER A 114 2.94 -6.89 -12.11
N ARG A 115 3.00 -7.67 -13.18
CA ARG A 115 4.06 -8.65 -13.48
C ARG A 115 5.13 -8.13 -14.43
N CYS A 116 5.19 -6.80 -14.63
CA CYS A 116 6.19 -6.17 -15.48
C CYS A 116 7.61 -6.57 -15.02
N THR A 117 8.43 -7.02 -15.95
CA THR A 117 9.83 -7.43 -15.65
C THR A 117 10.78 -6.24 -15.52
N ASP A 118 10.28 -5.03 -15.78
CA ASP A 118 11.02 -3.76 -15.73
C ASP A 118 10.28 -2.74 -14.82
N LEU A 119 9.82 -3.20 -13.64
CA LEU A 119 9.21 -2.32 -12.63
C LEU A 119 10.24 -1.43 -11.90
N PRO A 120 11.39 -1.92 -11.46
CA PRO A 120 12.44 -1.09 -10.84
C PRO A 120 13.04 -0.07 -11.82
N PRO A 121 13.60 1.05 -11.33
CA PRO A 121 13.70 1.39 -9.92
C PRO A 121 12.36 1.85 -9.34
N TYR A 122 12.12 1.47 -8.07
CA TYR A 122 10.96 1.95 -7.33
C TYR A 122 11.22 3.34 -6.78
N LEU A 123 10.22 4.22 -6.84
CA LEU A 123 10.29 5.53 -6.21
C LEU A 123 10.37 5.37 -4.69
N ASN A 124 11.37 6.00 -4.10
CA ASN A 124 11.53 6.22 -2.68
C ASN A 124 11.96 7.68 -2.43
N GLY A 125 11.76 8.16 -1.20
CA GLY A 125 12.09 9.54 -0.84
C GLY A 125 10.87 10.39 -0.50
N ALA A 126 9.71 9.77 -0.25
CA ALA A 126 8.48 10.49 0.11
C ALA A 126 8.57 11.21 1.46
N TYR A 127 9.46 10.79 2.36
CA TYR A 127 9.71 11.53 3.61
C TYR A 127 10.72 12.65 3.37
N ALA A 128 10.31 13.66 2.60
CA ALA A 128 11.11 14.82 2.23
C ALA A 128 10.20 16.01 1.90
N GLU A 129 10.74 17.23 1.92
CA GLU A 129 9.99 18.42 1.51
C GLU A 129 9.63 18.40 0.02
N TYR A 130 10.48 17.84 -0.83
CA TYR A 130 10.25 17.69 -2.27
C TYR A 130 10.55 16.27 -2.73
N LEU A 131 9.78 15.81 -3.71
CA LEU A 131 9.90 14.48 -4.30
C LEU A 131 9.96 14.59 -5.82
N LEU A 132 11.05 14.08 -6.42
CA LEU A 132 11.17 13.99 -7.89
C LEU A 132 10.49 12.73 -8.39
N LEU A 133 9.56 12.89 -9.31
CA LEU A 133 8.80 11.79 -9.92
C LEU A 133 9.37 11.47 -11.31
N PRO A 134 9.85 10.25 -11.56
CA PRO A 134 10.36 9.83 -12.86
C PRO A 134 9.31 9.89 -13.97
N ALA A 135 9.71 10.24 -15.17
CA ALA A 135 8.84 10.42 -16.35
C ALA A 135 7.85 9.25 -16.59
N ARG A 136 8.31 8.02 -16.46
CA ARG A 136 7.45 6.82 -16.60
C ARG A 136 6.35 6.76 -15.55
N LEU A 137 6.65 7.16 -14.33
CA LEU A 137 5.67 7.22 -13.25
C LEU A 137 4.65 8.34 -13.52
N VAL A 138 5.12 9.52 -13.94
CA VAL A 138 4.28 10.65 -14.33
C VAL A 138 3.29 10.26 -15.42
N ALA A 139 3.76 9.58 -16.44
CA ALA A 139 2.93 9.14 -17.56
C ALA A 139 1.84 8.14 -17.18
N ALA A 140 2.11 7.22 -16.23
CA ALA A 140 1.24 6.08 -15.98
C ALA A 140 0.45 6.13 -14.66
N ASN A 141 1.08 6.59 -13.56
CA ASN A 141 0.62 6.34 -12.20
C ASN A 141 0.63 7.58 -11.28
N VAL A 142 0.78 8.78 -11.84
CA VAL A 142 0.47 10.03 -11.14
C VAL A 142 -0.96 10.44 -11.51
N VAL A 143 -1.75 10.82 -10.52
CA VAL A 143 -3.16 11.20 -10.67
C VAL A 143 -3.44 12.49 -9.91
N ALA A 144 -4.33 13.33 -10.46
CA ALA A 144 -4.79 14.53 -9.79
C ALA A 144 -5.63 14.16 -8.57
N VAL A 145 -5.41 14.85 -7.46
CA VAL A 145 -6.22 14.71 -6.23
C VAL A 145 -7.50 15.53 -6.39
N PRO A 146 -8.68 14.94 -6.23
CA PRO A 146 -9.94 15.67 -6.32
C PRO A 146 -10.02 16.86 -5.37
N ASP A 147 -10.75 17.91 -5.77
CA ASP A 147 -11.01 19.07 -4.93
C ASP A 147 -11.68 18.64 -3.62
N GLY A 148 -11.26 19.28 -2.53
CA GLY A 148 -11.77 18.98 -1.19
C GLY A 148 -11.23 17.71 -0.53
N MET A 149 -10.55 16.82 -1.25
CA MET A 149 -9.92 15.64 -0.66
C MET A 149 -8.68 16.04 0.16
N ALA A 150 -8.55 15.56 1.39
CA ALA A 150 -7.38 15.80 2.22
C ALA A 150 -6.13 15.11 1.65
N MET A 151 -4.98 15.78 1.70
CA MET A 151 -3.70 15.22 1.19
C MET A 151 -3.26 13.98 1.95
N GLU A 152 -3.51 13.93 3.24
CA GLU A 152 -3.23 12.76 4.08
C GLU A 152 -4.00 11.52 3.60
N LEU A 153 -5.25 11.71 3.18
CA LEU A 153 -6.07 10.63 2.63
C LEU A 153 -5.58 10.24 1.23
N ALA A 154 -5.21 11.23 0.40
CA ALA A 154 -4.64 10.99 -0.92
C ALA A 154 -3.32 10.21 -0.87
N ALA A 155 -2.50 10.41 0.15
CA ALA A 155 -1.25 9.67 0.34
C ALA A 155 -1.46 8.15 0.48
N LEU A 156 -2.68 7.68 0.82
CA LEU A 156 -3.00 6.26 0.92
C LEU A 156 -3.22 5.56 -0.45
N VAL A 157 -3.25 6.32 -1.56
CA VAL A 157 -3.59 5.78 -2.88
C VAL A 157 -2.75 4.55 -3.24
N GLN A 158 -1.44 4.57 -2.98
CA GLN A 158 -0.55 3.45 -3.30
C GLN A 158 -0.95 2.18 -2.54
N THR A 159 -1.14 2.29 -1.22
CA THR A 159 -1.56 1.16 -0.37
C THR A 159 -2.94 0.64 -0.79
N VAL A 160 -3.91 1.52 -1.00
CA VAL A 160 -5.28 1.12 -1.36
C VAL A 160 -5.30 0.50 -2.76
N ALA A 161 -4.46 0.96 -3.69
CA ALA A 161 -4.33 0.33 -5.01
C ALA A 161 -3.81 -1.12 -4.94
N CYS A 162 -2.90 -1.42 -4.01
CA CYS A 162 -2.52 -2.81 -3.77
C CYS A 162 -3.71 -3.64 -3.27
N CYS A 163 -4.54 -3.07 -2.37
CA CYS A 163 -5.74 -3.75 -1.87
C CYS A 163 -6.79 -3.98 -2.97
N VAL A 164 -7.02 -2.99 -3.83
CA VAL A 164 -7.90 -3.10 -5.01
C VAL A 164 -7.43 -4.20 -5.94
N HIS A 165 -6.13 -4.25 -6.24
CA HIS A 165 -5.56 -5.33 -7.07
C HIS A 165 -5.67 -6.69 -6.38
N GLY A 166 -5.46 -6.76 -5.07
CA GLY A 166 -5.68 -7.98 -4.27
C GLY A 166 -7.12 -8.49 -4.33
N ALA A 167 -8.10 -7.58 -4.25
CA ALA A 167 -9.52 -7.89 -4.36
C ALA A 167 -9.89 -8.38 -5.79
N GLU A 168 -9.25 -7.82 -6.82
CA GLU A 168 -9.37 -8.29 -8.20
C GLU A 168 -8.83 -9.72 -8.36
N ILE A 169 -7.62 -9.99 -7.85
CA ILE A 169 -7.01 -11.34 -7.85
C ILE A 169 -7.87 -12.34 -7.08
N ALA A 170 -8.51 -11.91 -6.00
CA ALA A 170 -9.44 -12.71 -5.22
C ALA A 170 -10.71 -13.08 -5.98
N GLY A 171 -11.00 -12.39 -7.09
CA GLY A 171 -12.26 -12.56 -7.81
C GLY A 171 -13.47 -12.15 -6.96
N SER A 172 -13.26 -11.17 -6.06
CA SER A 172 -14.32 -10.70 -5.16
C SER A 172 -15.47 -10.06 -5.93
N GLY A 173 -16.70 -10.43 -5.59
CA GLY A 173 -17.89 -9.93 -6.25
C GLY A 173 -19.16 -10.49 -5.63
N PRO A 174 -20.36 -10.16 -6.19
CA PRO A 174 -21.62 -10.70 -5.70
C PRO A 174 -21.62 -12.24 -5.66
N GLY A 175 -22.11 -12.80 -4.57
CA GLY A 175 -22.16 -14.25 -4.36
C GLY A 175 -20.86 -14.89 -3.88
N THR A 176 -19.78 -14.10 -3.70
CA THR A 176 -18.50 -14.60 -3.18
C THR A 176 -18.35 -14.25 -1.71
N THR A 177 -18.02 -15.23 -0.86
CA THR A 177 -17.62 -15.01 0.53
C THR A 177 -16.10 -14.94 0.64
N VAL A 178 -15.57 -13.79 1.06
CA VAL A 178 -14.13 -13.53 1.20
C VAL A 178 -13.77 -13.37 2.66
N ALA A 179 -12.85 -14.18 3.18
CA ALA A 179 -12.25 -13.94 4.49
C ALA A 179 -10.90 -13.23 4.33
N VAL A 180 -10.69 -12.17 5.11
CA VAL A 180 -9.42 -11.42 5.16
C VAL A 180 -8.73 -11.72 6.49
N LEU A 181 -7.56 -12.37 6.43
CA LEU A 181 -6.73 -12.67 7.60
C LEU A 181 -5.71 -11.56 7.85
N GLY A 182 -5.84 -10.93 9.01
CA GLY A 182 -5.02 -9.79 9.41
C GLY A 182 -5.74 -8.45 9.19
N LEU A 183 -6.14 -7.79 10.28
CA LEU A 183 -6.85 -6.51 10.28
C LEU A 183 -5.94 -5.32 10.59
N GLY A 184 -4.76 -5.30 9.96
CA GLY A 184 -3.91 -4.12 9.84
C GLY A 184 -4.40 -3.17 8.73
N PRO A 185 -3.68 -2.06 8.44
CA PRO A 185 -4.09 -1.12 7.39
C PRO A 185 -4.36 -1.78 6.03
N ILE A 186 -3.53 -2.72 5.63
CA ILE A 186 -3.70 -3.51 4.40
C ILE A 186 -4.97 -4.37 4.48
N GLY A 187 -5.15 -5.12 5.57
CA GLY A 187 -6.32 -5.99 5.71
C GLY A 187 -7.64 -5.20 5.74
N LEU A 188 -7.67 -4.05 6.41
CA LEU A 188 -8.83 -3.15 6.40
C LEU A 188 -9.08 -2.58 4.99
N GLY A 189 -8.03 -2.20 4.26
CA GLY A 189 -8.13 -1.80 2.86
C GLY A 189 -8.65 -2.92 1.95
N LEU A 190 -8.24 -4.17 2.17
CA LEU A 190 -8.76 -5.34 1.45
C LEU A 190 -10.23 -5.61 1.78
N VAL A 191 -10.63 -5.45 3.05
CA VAL A 191 -12.05 -5.53 3.44
C VAL A 191 -12.88 -4.53 2.64
N ALA A 192 -12.46 -3.25 2.61
CA ALA A 192 -13.15 -2.21 1.83
C ALA A 192 -13.19 -2.55 0.32
N ALA A 193 -12.05 -2.94 -0.25
CA ALA A 193 -11.95 -3.23 -1.68
C ALA A 193 -12.82 -4.44 -2.10
N CYS A 194 -12.88 -5.50 -1.28
CA CYS A 194 -13.75 -6.65 -1.54
C CYS A 194 -15.23 -6.30 -1.34
N SER A 195 -15.55 -5.54 -0.29
CA SER A 195 -16.92 -5.07 -0.01
C SER A 195 -17.44 -4.14 -1.11
N ALA A 196 -16.61 -3.21 -1.59
CA ALA A 196 -16.96 -2.31 -2.70
C ALA A 196 -17.28 -3.06 -4.01
N ARG A 197 -16.76 -4.27 -4.17
CA ARG A 197 -17.05 -5.17 -5.30
C ARG A 197 -18.28 -6.05 -5.09
N GLY A 198 -18.97 -5.92 -3.94
CA GLY A 198 -20.19 -6.66 -3.61
C GLY A 198 -19.96 -8.06 -3.01
N ALA A 199 -18.75 -8.39 -2.58
CA ALA A 199 -18.48 -9.63 -1.88
C ALA A 199 -19.01 -9.57 -0.44
N ARG A 200 -19.43 -10.72 0.09
CA ARG A 200 -19.63 -10.94 1.52
C ARG A 200 -18.27 -11.05 2.19
N VAL A 201 -17.91 -10.12 3.09
CA VAL A 201 -16.57 -10.05 3.65
C VAL A 201 -16.57 -10.44 5.13
N LEU A 202 -15.67 -11.33 5.52
CA LEU A 202 -15.41 -11.76 6.89
C LEU A 202 -13.99 -11.32 7.29
N GLY A 203 -13.88 -10.54 8.39
CA GLY A 203 -12.59 -10.09 8.88
C GLY A 203 -12.06 -11.03 9.98
N VAL A 204 -10.79 -11.41 9.91
CA VAL A 204 -10.13 -12.18 10.97
C VAL A 204 -8.92 -11.42 11.52
N GLY A 205 -8.95 -11.08 12.80
CA GLY A 205 -7.88 -10.34 13.44
C GLY A 205 -7.69 -10.74 14.88
N ARG A 206 -6.51 -10.44 15.46
CA ARG A 206 -6.28 -10.68 16.88
C ARG A 206 -7.38 -10.03 17.73
N ARG A 207 -7.60 -10.51 18.97
CA ARG A 207 -8.58 -10.00 19.95
C ARG A 207 -8.28 -8.55 20.37
N ARG A 208 -8.33 -7.62 19.40
CA ARG A 208 -8.29 -6.18 19.60
C ARG A 208 -9.64 -5.63 19.16
N ALA A 209 -10.49 -5.31 20.13
CA ALA A 209 -11.88 -4.87 19.87
C ALA A 209 -11.96 -3.77 18.82
N GLU A 210 -11.02 -2.82 18.85
CA GLU A 210 -10.96 -1.70 17.90
C GLU A 210 -10.71 -2.17 16.46
N ARG A 211 -9.87 -3.17 16.25
CA ARG A 211 -9.62 -3.73 14.90
C ARG A 211 -10.83 -4.45 14.34
N LEU A 212 -11.55 -5.17 15.21
CA LEU A 212 -12.79 -5.85 14.82
C LEU A 212 -13.91 -4.84 14.53
N ARG A 213 -13.99 -3.75 15.32
CA ARG A 213 -14.91 -2.63 15.05
C ARG A 213 -14.62 -1.99 13.69
N LEU A 214 -13.35 -1.66 13.45
CA LEU A 214 -12.91 -1.07 12.17
C LEU A 214 -13.21 -1.99 10.99
N ALA A 215 -12.98 -3.30 11.10
CA ALA A 215 -13.30 -4.22 10.02
C ALA A 215 -14.78 -4.15 9.61
N ARG A 216 -15.70 -4.05 10.57
CA ARG A 216 -17.13 -3.85 10.27
C ARG A 216 -17.40 -2.49 9.63
N ALA A 217 -16.77 -1.43 10.12
CA ALA A 217 -16.89 -0.09 9.52
C ALA A 217 -16.33 -0.04 8.09
N PHE A 218 -15.34 -0.88 7.77
CA PHE A 218 -14.78 -1.06 6.43
C PHE A 218 -15.57 -2.04 5.57
N GLY A 219 -16.74 -2.51 6.02
CA GLY A 219 -17.67 -3.31 5.22
C GLY A 219 -17.60 -4.82 5.45
N ALA A 220 -16.91 -5.30 6.50
CA ALA A 220 -17.03 -6.70 6.88
C ALA A 220 -18.40 -6.97 7.53
N GLU A 221 -19.12 -8.00 7.07
CA GLU A 221 -20.37 -8.45 7.67
C GLU A 221 -20.13 -8.97 9.10
N ALA A 222 -19.04 -9.71 9.28
CA ALA A 222 -18.59 -10.17 10.58
C ALA A 222 -17.07 -9.99 10.73
N ALA A 223 -16.63 -9.77 11.97
CA ALA A 223 -15.22 -9.74 12.31
C ALA A 223 -14.98 -10.56 13.58
N VAL A 224 -14.06 -11.53 13.48
CA VAL A 224 -13.77 -12.55 14.49
C VAL A 224 -12.30 -12.54 14.90
N ALA A 225 -12.00 -13.11 16.05
CA ALA A 225 -10.66 -13.10 16.60
C ALA A 225 -9.82 -14.33 16.23
N ASP A 226 -10.48 -15.41 15.84
CA ASP A 226 -9.84 -16.67 15.48
C ASP A 226 -10.34 -17.17 14.12
N VAL A 227 -9.42 -17.75 13.34
CA VAL A 227 -9.71 -18.29 12.02
C VAL A 227 -10.69 -19.46 12.07
N GLY A 228 -10.68 -20.23 13.17
CA GLY A 228 -11.60 -21.35 13.40
C GLY A 228 -13.09 -20.93 13.49
N GLU A 229 -13.35 -19.66 13.85
CA GLU A 229 -14.71 -19.14 13.91
C GLU A 229 -15.35 -18.97 12.51
N LEU A 230 -14.55 -18.96 11.42
CA LEU A 230 -15.04 -18.84 10.05
C LEU A 230 -15.99 -19.98 9.67
N ALA A 231 -15.75 -21.20 10.15
CA ALA A 231 -16.62 -22.35 9.88
C ALA A 231 -18.06 -22.09 10.33
N GLY A 232 -18.24 -21.52 11.53
CA GLY A 232 -19.56 -21.16 12.05
C GLY A 232 -20.28 -20.05 11.28
N LEU A 233 -19.52 -19.23 10.52
CA LEU A 233 -20.06 -18.15 9.69
C LEU A 233 -20.31 -18.57 8.23
N THR A 234 -19.95 -19.81 7.87
CA THR A 234 -20.00 -20.34 6.50
C THR A 234 -20.58 -21.76 6.45
N ASP A 235 -21.55 -22.06 7.31
CA ASP A 235 -22.25 -23.35 7.39
C ASP A 235 -21.32 -24.58 7.47
N GLY A 236 -20.12 -24.39 8.03
CA GLY A 236 -19.10 -25.43 8.19
C GLY A 236 -18.20 -25.63 6.98
N GLU A 237 -18.49 -25.02 5.83
CA GLU A 237 -17.73 -25.25 4.59
C GLU A 237 -16.42 -24.44 4.51
N GLY A 238 -16.41 -23.24 5.08
CA GLY A 238 -15.37 -22.23 4.91
C GLY A 238 -15.69 -21.21 3.82
N PRO A 239 -14.96 -20.07 3.75
CA PRO A 239 -15.16 -19.03 2.74
C PRO A 239 -14.70 -19.52 1.35
N ASP A 240 -15.28 -18.92 0.29
CA ASP A 240 -14.86 -19.15 -1.10
C ASP A 240 -13.41 -18.75 -1.33
N VAL A 241 -13.02 -17.62 -0.72
CA VAL A 241 -11.69 -17.06 -0.85
C VAL A 241 -11.15 -16.67 0.52
N VAL A 242 -9.89 -16.97 0.76
CA VAL A 242 -9.14 -16.46 1.92
C VAL A 242 -8.00 -15.56 1.41
N VAL A 243 -8.01 -14.29 1.80
CA VAL A 243 -6.92 -13.35 1.53
C VAL A 243 -6.03 -13.23 2.76
N GLU A 244 -4.80 -13.71 2.66
CA GLU A 244 -3.82 -13.64 3.75
C GLU A 244 -3.06 -12.31 3.68
N ALA A 245 -3.20 -11.45 4.69
CA ALA A 245 -2.62 -10.11 4.77
C ALA A 245 -1.71 -9.90 5.99
N VAL A 246 -1.28 -10.96 6.67
CA VAL A 246 -0.37 -10.91 7.84
C VAL A 246 1.09 -10.98 7.41
N GLY A 247 1.40 -11.81 6.42
CA GLY A 247 2.76 -12.05 5.93
C GLY A 247 3.61 -12.82 6.94
N GLN A 248 3.05 -13.92 7.48
CA GLN A 248 3.75 -14.87 8.34
C GLN A 248 3.51 -16.32 7.88
N PRO A 249 4.49 -17.23 8.00
CA PRO A 249 4.33 -18.62 7.56
C PRO A 249 3.09 -19.31 8.12
N GLN A 250 2.84 -19.12 9.42
CA GLN A 250 1.66 -19.70 10.08
C GLN A 250 0.34 -19.18 9.51
N ALA A 251 0.26 -17.89 9.12
CA ALA A 251 -0.95 -17.32 8.54
C ALA A 251 -1.24 -17.91 7.15
N TRP A 252 -0.20 -18.23 6.37
CA TRP A 252 -0.35 -18.95 5.11
C TRP A 252 -0.96 -20.33 5.32
N SER A 253 -0.43 -21.10 6.31
CA SER A 253 -0.97 -22.42 6.66
C SER A 253 -2.43 -22.32 7.13
N GLN A 254 -2.75 -21.31 7.95
CA GLN A 254 -4.11 -21.05 8.43
C GLN A 254 -5.06 -20.72 7.28
N ALA A 255 -4.61 -19.95 6.30
CA ALA A 255 -5.42 -19.61 5.12
C ALA A 255 -5.79 -20.85 4.30
N VAL A 256 -4.81 -21.75 4.08
CA VAL A 256 -5.04 -23.03 3.40
C VAL A 256 -5.99 -23.93 4.21
N ALA A 257 -5.89 -23.90 5.54
CA ALA A 257 -6.76 -24.71 6.40
C ALA A 257 -8.22 -24.20 6.45
N ALA A 258 -8.44 -22.89 6.27
CA ALA A 258 -9.74 -22.28 6.47
C ALA A 258 -10.62 -22.22 5.20
N VAL A 259 -10.02 -22.22 4.01
CA VAL A 259 -10.75 -22.10 2.75
C VAL A 259 -11.55 -23.38 2.46
N ARG A 260 -12.75 -23.21 1.84
CA ARG A 260 -13.59 -24.36 1.43
C ARG A 260 -12.93 -25.23 0.35
N ARG A 261 -13.50 -26.40 0.09
CA ARG A 261 -13.14 -27.21 -1.10
C ARG A 261 -13.39 -26.44 -2.38
N GLY A 262 -12.47 -26.53 -3.34
CA GLY A 262 -12.48 -25.78 -4.59
C GLY A 262 -12.23 -24.27 -4.42
N GLY A 263 -11.89 -23.83 -3.20
CA GLY A 263 -11.70 -22.42 -2.89
C GLY A 263 -10.33 -21.87 -3.28
N THR A 264 -10.16 -20.56 -3.14
CA THR A 264 -8.94 -19.84 -3.51
C THR A 264 -8.28 -19.22 -2.28
N VAL A 265 -6.97 -19.38 -2.16
CA VAL A 265 -6.13 -18.66 -1.19
C VAL A 265 -5.31 -17.60 -1.93
N VAL A 266 -5.49 -16.34 -1.55
CA VAL A 266 -4.67 -15.22 -2.06
C VAL A 266 -3.60 -14.89 -1.04
N LEU A 267 -2.34 -15.13 -1.40
CA LEU A 267 -1.16 -14.87 -0.61
C LEU A 267 -0.71 -13.43 -0.87
N PHE A 268 -1.29 -12.49 -0.13
CA PHE A 268 -1.03 -11.06 -0.25
C PHE A 268 0.15 -10.63 0.64
N GLY A 269 0.21 -11.16 1.86
CA GLY A 269 1.28 -10.86 2.80
C GLY A 269 2.62 -11.46 2.35
N GLY A 270 3.54 -10.61 1.85
CA GLY A 270 4.86 -11.04 1.39
C GLY A 270 5.74 -11.63 2.50
N LEU A 271 6.37 -12.77 2.22
CA LEU A 271 7.38 -13.41 3.06
C LEU A 271 8.77 -13.30 2.44
N PRO A 272 9.83 -13.20 3.25
CA PRO A 272 11.18 -13.49 2.76
C PRO A 272 11.27 -14.96 2.32
N ARG A 273 12.35 -15.34 1.63
CA ARG A 273 12.58 -16.76 1.32
C ARG A 273 12.57 -17.58 2.63
N ALA A 274 11.61 -18.47 2.76
CA ALA A 274 11.39 -19.34 3.91
C ALA A 274 10.59 -20.55 3.47
N ASP A 275 10.79 -21.66 4.16
CA ASP A 275 9.94 -22.83 4.02
C ASP A 275 8.63 -22.58 4.79
N VAL A 276 7.51 -22.79 4.12
CA VAL A 276 6.18 -22.66 4.71
C VAL A 276 5.52 -24.04 4.68
N PRO A 277 5.18 -24.64 5.82
CA PRO A 277 4.49 -25.91 5.85
C PRO A 277 3.02 -25.71 5.41
N LEU A 278 2.71 -26.11 4.18
CA LEU A 278 1.36 -26.16 3.66
C LEU A 278 0.89 -27.62 3.64
N ASP A 279 -0.40 -27.83 3.88
CA ASP A 279 -1.00 -29.17 3.84
C ASP A 279 -1.20 -29.63 2.38
N PRO A 280 -0.37 -30.55 1.85
CA PRO A 280 -0.48 -31.01 0.48
C PRO A 280 -1.73 -31.84 0.23
N TYR A 281 -2.27 -32.52 1.27
CA TYR A 281 -3.51 -33.26 1.17
C TYR A 281 -4.68 -32.32 0.87
N ARG A 282 -4.80 -31.24 1.62
CA ARG A 282 -5.84 -30.24 1.37
C ARG A 282 -5.70 -29.60 0.00
N ILE A 283 -4.49 -29.20 -0.37
CA ILE A 283 -4.26 -28.56 -1.69
C ILE A 283 -4.69 -29.50 -2.81
N HIS A 284 -4.30 -30.76 -2.76
CA HIS A 284 -4.59 -31.72 -3.83
C HIS A 284 -6.04 -32.23 -3.81
N TYR A 285 -6.48 -32.79 -2.67
CA TYR A 285 -7.77 -33.49 -2.61
C TYR A 285 -8.97 -32.53 -2.38
N HIS A 286 -8.73 -31.27 -2.03
CA HIS A 286 -9.75 -30.25 -1.99
C HIS A 286 -9.69 -29.32 -3.21
N GLU A 287 -8.84 -29.59 -4.19
CA GLU A 287 -8.71 -28.82 -5.43
C GLU A 287 -8.51 -27.31 -5.19
N LEU A 288 -7.62 -26.94 -4.24
CA LEU A 288 -7.43 -25.56 -3.86
C LEU A 288 -6.59 -24.79 -4.90
N THR A 289 -6.97 -23.54 -5.14
CA THR A 289 -6.17 -22.60 -5.92
C THR A 289 -5.35 -21.71 -4.98
N LEU A 290 -4.02 -21.66 -5.16
CA LEU A 290 -3.14 -20.72 -4.46
C LEU A 290 -2.64 -19.66 -5.43
N ARG A 291 -2.86 -18.39 -5.11
CA ARG A 291 -2.47 -17.25 -5.95
C ARG A 291 -1.66 -16.23 -5.15
N GLY A 292 -0.53 -15.78 -5.67
CA GLY A 292 0.17 -14.61 -5.14
C GLY A 292 -0.50 -13.31 -5.60
N SER A 293 -0.49 -12.30 -4.73
CA SER A 293 -0.83 -10.92 -5.09
C SER A 293 0.39 -10.04 -4.87
N TYR A 294 0.80 -9.33 -5.89
CA TYR A 294 1.97 -8.47 -5.80
C TYR A 294 1.70 -7.13 -6.46
N HIS A 295 2.03 -6.05 -5.73
CA HIS A 295 2.03 -4.70 -6.22
C HIS A 295 0.62 -4.18 -6.60
N HIS A 296 0.56 -3.26 -7.55
CA HIS A 296 -0.65 -2.60 -8.06
C HIS A 296 -0.61 -2.50 -9.59
N THR A 297 -1.69 -2.04 -10.17
CA THR A 297 -1.79 -1.74 -11.61
C THR A 297 -2.18 -0.26 -11.81
N PRO A 298 -1.95 0.34 -13.00
CA PRO A 298 -2.45 1.69 -13.28
C PRO A 298 -3.97 1.82 -13.16
N ALA A 299 -4.73 0.78 -13.44
CA ALA A 299 -6.18 0.76 -13.22
C ALA A 299 -6.51 0.78 -11.72
N ALA A 300 -5.81 -0.02 -10.92
CA ALA A 300 -6.00 -0.06 -9.48
C ALA A 300 -5.67 1.27 -8.78
N ILE A 301 -4.71 2.06 -9.28
CA ILE A 301 -4.41 3.41 -8.76
C ILE A 301 -5.62 4.33 -8.93
N ARG A 302 -6.26 4.33 -10.10
CA ARG A 302 -7.44 5.16 -10.37
C ARG A 302 -8.65 4.69 -9.55
N GLU A 303 -8.88 3.39 -9.46
CA GLU A 303 -9.96 2.80 -8.65
C GLU A 303 -9.73 3.10 -7.15
N ALA A 304 -8.50 3.02 -6.66
CA ALA A 304 -8.15 3.38 -5.28
C ALA A 304 -8.44 4.84 -4.96
N LEU A 305 -8.08 5.76 -5.86
CA LEU A 305 -8.40 7.18 -5.68
C LEU A 305 -9.93 7.40 -5.63
N ALA A 306 -10.68 6.76 -6.51
CA ALA A 306 -12.14 6.85 -6.52
C ALA A 306 -12.75 6.26 -5.23
N LEU A 307 -12.23 5.13 -4.74
CA LEU A 307 -12.68 4.50 -3.50
C LEU A 307 -12.42 5.40 -2.27
N LEU A 308 -11.25 6.05 -2.22
CA LEU A 308 -10.90 6.99 -1.16
C LEU A 308 -11.75 8.26 -1.22
N ALA A 309 -11.94 8.82 -2.41
CA ALA A 309 -12.72 10.05 -2.62
C ALA A 309 -14.23 9.85 -2.39
N GLY A 310 -14.73 8.65 -2.62
CA GLY A 310 -16.15 8.30 -2.47
C GLY A 310 -16.67 8.33 -1.04
N GLY A 311 -15.80 8.30 -0.02
CA GLY A 311 -16.16 8.47 1.39
C GLY A 311 -17.02 7.35 2.00
N ALA A 312 -17.26 6.25 1.28
CA ALA A 312 -18.09 5.14 1.75
C ALA A 312 -17.43 4.34 2.90
N TYR A 313 -16.10 4.42 3.02
CA TYR A 313 -15.32 3.70 4.02
C TYR A 313 -14.44 4.68 4.82
N PRO A 314 -14.24 4.45 6.12
CA PRO A 314 -13.57 5.40 7.00
C PRO A 314 -12.03 5.32 6.88
N PHE A 315 -11.47 5.48 5.69
CA PHE A 315 -10.01 5.39 5.47
C PHE A 315 -9.20 6.39 6.30
N SER A 316 -9.80 7.52 6.69
CA SER A 316 -9.18 8.47 7.60
C SER A 316 -8.88 7.87 8.98
N GLU A 317 -9.64 6.87 9.45
CA GLU A 317 -9.38 6.18 10.72
C GLU A 317 -8.11 5.29 10.67
N LEU A 318 -7.55 5.04 9.48
CA LEU A 318 -6.24 4.40 9.36
C LEU A 318 -5.09 5.34 9.76
N LEU A 319 -5.29 6.65 9.64
CA LEU A 319 -4.28 7.68 9.92
C LEU A 319 -4.36 8.09 11.38
N THR A 320 -3.81 7.26 12.26
CA THR A 320 -3.99 7.40 13.71
C THR A 320 -3.04 8.41 14.36
N HIS A 321 -1.94 8.74 13.72
CA HIS A 321 -0.90 9.61 14.26
C HIS A 321 -0.36 10.56 13.20
N THR A 322 0.13 11.72 13.64
CA THR A 322 0.83 12.69 12.77
C THR A 322 2.16 13.04 13.40
N TYR A 323 3.21 13.03 12.59
CA TYR A 323 4.56 13.38 12.99
C TYR A 323 5.15 14.43 12.03
N PRO A 324 5.97 15.38 12.53
CA PRO A 324 6.82 16.17 11.65
C PRO A 324 7.93 15.28 11.06
N LEU A 325 8.52 15.72 9.96
CA LEU A 325 9.56 14.97 9.25
C LEU A 325 10.73 14.56 10.15
N GLU A 326 11.14 15.42 11.07
CA GLU A 326 12.25 15.18 12.00
C GLU A 326 12.04 13.95 12.88
N ARG A 327 10.78 13.57 13.09
CA ARG A 327 10.41 12.45 13.95
C ARG A 327 9.94 11.22 13.19
N VAL A 328 10.17 11.16 11.87
CA VAL A 328 9.70 10.05 11.01
C VAL A 328 10.23 8.68 11.44
N ALA A 329 11.40 8.62 12.03
CA ALA A 329 11.99 7.38 12.51
C ALA A 329 11.17 6.73 13.66
N GLU A 330 10.46 7.52 14.47
CA GLU A 330 9.75 7.02 15.65
C GLU A 330 8.62 6.04 15.30
N PRO A 331 7.60 6.43 14.50
CA PRO A 331 6.51 5.50 14.13
C PRO A 331 7.02 4.31 13.30
N LEU A 332 8.07 4.47 12.53
CA LEU A 332 8.67 3.39 11.75
C LEU A 332 9.42 2.40 12.66
N ALA A 333 10.15 2.87 13.67
CA ALA A 333 10.81 2.02 14.64
C ALA A 333 9.80 1.21 15.49
N GLN A 334 8.70 1.84 15.92
CA GLN A 334 7.60 1.15 16.61
C GLN A 334 6.98 0.05 15.74
N ALA A 335 6.65 0.37 14.49
CA ALA A 335 6.06 -0.59 13.55
C ALA A 335 7.06 -1.71 13.16
N ALA A 336 8.36 -1.44 13.20
CA ALA A 336 9.43 -2.39 12.93
C ALA A 336 9.77 -3.31 14.13
N GLY A 337 9.25 -3.00 15.32
CA GLY A 337 9.62 -3.67 16.57
C GLY A 337 11.06 -3.33 17.04
N LEU A 338 11.54 -2.14 16.69
CA LEU A 338 12.81 -1.57 17.12
C LEU A 338 12.65 -0.60 18.30
N ALA A 339 11.42 -0.26 18.66
CA ALA A 339 11.01 0.54 19.80
C ALA A 339 9.75 -0.04 20.42
N ASP A 340 9.37 0.45 21.61
CA ASP A 340 8.15 0.02 22.27
C ASP A 340 6.92 0.20 21.37
N PRO A 341 6.07 -0.83 21.22
CA PRO A 341 4.94 -0.77 20.31
C PRO A 341 3.85 0.17 20.84
N ASP A 342 3.31 1.01 19.97
CA ASP A 342 2.02 1.66 20.21
C ASP A 342 0.91 0.83 19.56
N ASP A 343 0.10 0.21 20.38
CA ASP A 343 -1.00 -0.66 19.93
C ASP A 343 -2.09 0.08 19.16
N ARG A 344 -2.17 1.42 19.30
CA ARG A 344 -3.09 2.28 18.56
C ARG A 344 -2.55 2.66 17.18
N LEU A 345 -1.24 2.58 16.97
CA LEU A 345 -0.62 2.95 15.70
C LEU A 345 -1.10 2.01 14.59
N LEU A 346 -1.82 2.56 13.61
CA LEU A 346 -2.16 1.92 12.34
C LEU A 346 -1.22 2.42 11.25
N LYS A 347 -1.34 3.70 10.93
CA LYS A 347 -0.44 4.43 10.04
C LYS A 347 -0.17 5.80 10.64
N ALA A 348 1.02 6.29 10.45
CA ALA A 348 1.35 7.67 10.75
C ALA A 348 1.39 8.49 9.46
N VAL A 349 0.88 9.72 9.53
CA VAL A 349 1.13 10.76 8.55
C VAL A 349 2.42 11.47 8.94
N VAL A 350 3.30 11.66 7.97
CA VAL A 350 4.51 12.50 8.09
C VAL A 350 4.27 13.77 7.30
N ARG A 351 4.43 14.92 7.95
CA ARG A 351 4.37 16.25 7.33
C ARG A 351 5.77 16.84 7.28
N PRO A 352 6.31 17.04 6.07
CA PRO A 352 7.63 17.65 5.87
C PRO A 352 7.73 19.11 6.32
#